data_9f2f913fd9e974597d5ce2b27c30ec42
#
_entry.id   9f2f913fd9e974597d5ce2b27c30ec42
#
_cell.length_a   1.000
_cell.length_b   1.000
_cell.length_c   1.000
_cell.angle_alpha   90.00
_cell.angle_beta   90.00
_cell.angle_gamma   90.00
#
_symmetry.space_group_name_H-M   'P 1'
#
loop_
_entity.id
_entity.type
_entity.pdbx_description
1 polymer ?
#
loop_
_entity_poly.entity_id
_entity_poly.type
_entity_poly.pdbx_seq_one_letter_code
_entity_poly.pdbx_strand_id
1 'polypeptide(L)'
;PSPTGDDLVKATMSGIRRGYATTGERPRTPRAPLLTADILAIVDKARADCRNWADEVVERRDTALLLLGFAGAFRRSELVALNCGDISLHRLDGLHIRLRKTKTDQEGRGTVRALPFTHSHASCPPCAWLRWAQVVAAHDAGGRPAVIRLLRTAEPFAAHICRGTRPRTTSGAPLLRSIRKNGNLSDTALSGAAVHAAIRRRAAHAGYDPEIVTQLGGHSLRAGFVTQAFRNGASAHAIMRQTGHYAGDPVKVSCQEADWSS
;
A
#
# COMPACT_ATOMS: atom_id res chain seq x y z
N PRO A 1 -5.12 8.22 -28.68
CA PRO A 1 -5.47 9.38 -27.86
C PRO A 1 -6.53 8.99 -26.84
N SER A 2 -6.35 9.42 -25.58
CA SER A 2 -7.35 9.14 -24.54
C SER A 2 -8.59 10.00 -24.80
N PRO A 3 -9.82 9.44 -24.82
CA PRO A 3 -11.05 10.21 -25.03
C PRO A 3 -11.25 11.32 -23.98
N THR A 4 -10.57 11.23 -22.84
CA THR A 4 -10.60 12.25 -21.78
C THR A 4 -9.70 13.47 -22.08
N GLY A 5 -8.94 13.44 -23.16
CA GLY A 5 -8.11 14.55 -23.63
C GLY A 5 -8.85 15.54 -24.53
N ASP A 6 -10.03 15.19 -25.00
CA ASP A 6 -10.88 16.03 -25.83
C ASP A 6 -11.40 17.26 -25.07
N ASP A 7 -11.38 18.43 -25.64
CA ASP A 7 -11.75 19.68 -24.96
C ASP A 7 -13.25 19.75 -24.65
N LEU A 8 -14.09 19.12 -25.47
CA LEU A 8 -15.51 18.98 -25.19
C LEU A 8 -15.75 18.12 -23.95
N VAL A 9 -15.03 17.00 -23.82
CA VAL A 9 -15.08 16.13 -22.63
C VAL A 9 -14.59 16.87 -21.38
N LYS A 10 -13.52 17.64 -21.49
CA LYS A 10 -13.02 18.48 -20.38
C LYS A 10 -14.04 19.54 -19.96
N ALA A 11 -14.64 20.23 -20.93
CA ALA A 11 -15.67 21.25 -20.68
C ALA A 11 -16.91 20.65 -20.01
N THR A 12 -17.40 19.51 -20.53
CA THR A 12 -18.53 18.77 -19.96
C THR A 12 -18.25 18.33 -18.53
N MET A 13 -17.08 17.73 -18.27
CA MET A 13 -16.69 17.30 -16.93
C MET A 13 -16.53 18.50 -15.96
N SER A 14 -16.06 19.64 -16.45
CA SER A 14 -15.99 20.87 -15.68
C SER A 14 -17.38 21.42 -15.34
N GLY A 15 -18.33 21.37 -16.30
CA GLY A 15 -19.72 21.73 -16.08
C GLY A 15 -20.40 20.86 -15.02
N ILE A 16 -20.25 19.53 -15.14
CA ILE A 16 -20.76 18.57 -14.15
C ILE A 16 -20.19 18.86 -12.74
N ARG A 17 -18.89 19.11 -12.62
CA ARG A 17 -18.26 19.44 -11.34
C ARG A 17 -18.79 20.73 -10.73
N ARG A 18 -19.06 21.75 -11.57
CA ARG A 18 -19.69 23.01 -11.11
C ARG A 18 -21.13 22.78 -10.66
N GLY A 19 -21.91 21.96 -11.41
CA GLY A 19 -23.25 21.57 -11.00
C GLY A 19 -23.28 20.95 -9.62
N TYR A 20 -22.44 19.96 -9.37
CA TYR A 20 -22.31 19.34 -8.03
C TYR A 20 -21.86 20.31 -6.94
N ALA A 21 -20.98 21.27 -7.28
CA ALA A 21 -20.58 22.31 -6.31
C ALA A 21 -21.72 23.24 -5.95
N THR A 22 -22.63 23.53 -6.90
CA THR A 22 -23.79 24.42 -6.71
C THR A 22 -24.91 23.72 -5.93
N THR A 23 -25.13 22.42 -6.17
CA THR A 23 -26.18 21.64 -5.47
C THR A 23 -25.74 21.11 -4.11
N GLY A 24 -24.46 21.27 -3.74
CA GLY A 24 -23.90 20.67 -2.52
C GLY A 24 -23.75 19.15 -2.59
N GLU A 25 -24.15 18.52 -3.67
CA GLU A 25 -24.01 17.08 -3.89
C GLU A 25 -22.57 16.72 -4.29
N ARG A 26 -21.97 15.77 -3.59
CA ARG A 26 -20.68 15.21 -3.97
C ARG A 26 -20.89 13.89 -4.73
N PRO A 27 -20.41 13.75 -5.98
CA PRO A 27 -20.64 12.55 -6.79
C PRO A 27 -19.95 11.30 -6.22
N ARG A 28 -19.02 11.48 -5.28
CA ARG A 28 -18.33 10.40 -4.56
C ARG A 28 -17.91 10.88 -3.17
N THR A 29 -18.30 10.14 -2.16
CA THR A 29 -17.74 10.29 -0.82
C THR A 29 -16.23 10.10 -0.88
N PRO A 30 -15.42 11.03 -0.34
CA PRO A 30 -13.99 10.82 -0.22
C PRO A 30 -13.70 9.52 0.51
N ARG A 31 -12.65 8.79 0.09
CA ARG A 31 -12.23 7.58 0.78
C ARG A 31 -11.72 7.95 2.16
N ALA A 32 -12.19 7.26 3.20
CA ALA A 32 -11.69 7.43 4.55
C ALA A 32 -10.17 7.15 4.58
N PRO A 33 -9.36 8.06 5.14
CA PRO A 33 -7.92 7.84 5.28
C PRO A 33 -7.66 6.78 6.35
N LEU A 34 -6.69 5.89 6.12
CA LEU A 34 -6.15 5.00 7.15
C LEU A 34 -4.86 5.63 7.69
N LEU A 35 -4.89 6.06 8.93
CA LEU A 35 -3.74 6.68 9.60
C LEU A 35 -2.75 5.62 10.11
N THR A 36 -1.62 6.05 10.64
CA THR A 36 -0.60 5.13 11.17
C THR A 36 -1.17 4.23 12.25
N ALA A 37 -1.93 4.77 13.20
CA ALA A 37 -2.56 4.00 14.27
C ALA A 37 -3.51 2.93 13.72
N ASP A 38 -4.31 3.27 12.71
CA ASP A 38 -5.22 2.33 12.05
C ASP A 38 -4.46 1.18 11.38
N ILE A 39 -3.40 1.51 10.63
CA ILE A 39 -2.56 0.51 9.95
C ILE A 39 -1.95 -0.45 10.97
N LEU A 40 -1.44 0.06 12.09
CA LEU A 40 -0.84 -0.76 13.13
C LEU A 40 -1.86 -1.65 13.82
N ALA A 41 -3.01 -1.13 14.21
CA ALA A 41 -4.11 -1.92 14.80
C ALA A 41 -4.56 -3.06 13.87
N ILE A 42 -4.72 -2.76 12.57
CA ILE A 42 -5.09 -3.75 11.56
C ILE A 42 -4.01 -4.83 11.42
N VAL A 43 -2.74 -4.44 11.39
CA VAL A 43 -1.61 -5.37 11.24
C VAL A 43 -1.44 -6.24 12.47
N ASP A 44 -1.52 -5.67 13.68
CA ASP A 44 -1.37 -6.41 14.92
C ASP A 44 -2.51 -7.41 15.11
N LYS A 45 -3.74 -7.02 14.81
CA LYS A 45 -4.88 -7.94 14.82
C LYS A 45 -4.71 -9.06 13.80
N ALA A 46 -4.23 -8.73 12.60
CA ALA A 46 -3.98 -9.74 11.56
C ALA A 46 -2.94 -10.78 11.98
N ARG A 47 -1.89 -10.36 12.70
CA ARG A 47 -0.86 -11.25 13.25
C ARG A 47 -1.40 -12.13 14.37
N ALA A 48 -2.16 -11.53 15.28
CA ALA A 48 -2.75 -12.25 16.41
C ALA A 48 -3.76 -13.33 16.00
N ASP A 49 -4.43 -13.14 14.87
CA ASP A 49 -5.48 -14.05 14.38
C ASP A 49 -4.96 -15.22 13.52
N CYS A 50 -3.65 -15.31 13.26
CA CYS A 50 -3.08 -16.41 12.49
C CYS A 50 -3.21 -17.73 13.25
N ARG A 51 -3.92 -18.70 12.67
CA ARG A 51 -4.16 -20.03 13.25
C ARG A 51 -3.36 -21.13 12.57
N ASN A 52 -2.94 -20.89 11.35
CA ASN A 52 -2.26 -21.86 10.50
C ASN A 52 -1.32 -21.17 9.51
N TRP A 53 -0.54 -21.96 8.81
CA TRP A 53 0.42 -21.46 7.81
C TRP A 53 -0.21 -20.64 6.68
N ALA A 54 -1.44 -20.97 6.26
CA ALA A 54 -2.11 -20.25 5.18
C ALA A 54 -2.55 -18.85 5.64
N ASP A 55 -3.03 -18.73 6.89
CA ASP A 55 -3.34 -17.44 7.49
C ASP A 55 -2.10 -16.57 7.58
N GLU A 56 -0.95 -17.16 7.96
CA GLU A 56 0.32 -16.44 8.05
C GLU A 56 0.84 -15.98 6.69
N VAL A 57 0.70 -16.79 5.64
CA VAL A 57 1.02 -16.36 4.27
C VAL A 57 0.20 -15.14 3.86
N VAL A 58 -1.11 -15.18 4.13
CA VAL A 58 -2.00 -14.05 3.81
C VAL A 58 -1.69 -12.84 4.68
N GLU A 59 -1.38 -13.03 5.97
CA GLU A 59 -0.95 -11.96 6.88
C GLU A 59 0.29 -11.26 6.34
N ARG A 60 1.36 -12.01 6.03
CA ARG A 60 2.63 -11.45 5.55
C ARG A 60 2.45 -10.62 4.28
N ARG A 61 1.64 -11.11 3.33
CA ARG A 61 1.32 -10.35 2.11
C ARG A 61 0.53 -9.09 2.42
N ASP A 62 -0.52 -9.20 3.21
CA ASP A 62 -1.41 -8.08 3.51
C ASP A 62 -0.70 -7.01 4.34
N THR A 63 0.16 -7.41 5.28
CA THR A 63 1.02 -6.49 6.05
C THR A 63 2.01 -5.77 5.13
N ALA A 64 2.66 -6.47 4.20
CA ALA A 64 3.53 -5.83 3.21
C ALA A 64 2.74 -4.85 2.32
N LEU A 65 1.54 -5.24 1.86
CA LEU A 65 0.65 -4.35 1.09
C LEU A 65 0.31 -3.07 1.85
N LEU A 66 -0.09 -3.19 3.12
CA LEU A 66 -0.51 -2.06 3.96
C LEU A 66 0.66 -1.12 4.26
N LEU A 67 1.77 -1.66 4.77
CA LEU A 67 2.92 -0.84 5.18
C LEU A 67 3.67 -0.23 3.99
N LEU A 68 3.88 -0.98 2.90
CA LEU A 68 4.48 -0.41 1.69
C LEU A 68 3.54 0.59 1.03
N GLY A 69 2.26 0.25 0.90
CA GLY A 69 1.25 1.11 0.28
C GLY A 69 1.09 2.45 1.00
N PHE A 70 1.11 2.43 2.33
CA PHE A 70 1.04 3.61 3.18
C PHE A 70 2.34 4.42 3.10
N ALA A 71 3.48 3.85 3.50
CA ALA A 71 4.76 4.57 3.59
C ALA A 71 5.24 5.09 2.23
N GLY A 72 5.00 4.34 1.16
CA GLY A 72 5.30 4.76 -0.21
C GLY A 72 4.25 5.68 -0.83
N ALA A 73 3.15 5.94 -0.15
CA ALA A 73 2.01 6.71 -0.67
C ALA A 73 1.61 6.28 -2.09
N PHE A 74 1.68 4.98 -2.39
CA PHE A 74 1.46 4.45 -3.73
C PHE A 74 0.01 4.62 -4.19
N ARG A 75 -0.15 4.91 -5.48
CA ARG A 75 -1.42 4.64 -6.14
C ARG A 75 -1.62 3.12 -6.21
N ARG A 76 -2.87 2.68 -6.14
CA ARG A 76 -3.20 1.25 -6.24
C ARG A 76 -2.56 0.57 -7.45
N SER A 77 -2.62 1.23 -8.62
CA SER A 77 -2.01 0.72 -9.86
C SER A 77 -0.49 0.64 -9.79
N GLU A 78 0.17 1.58 -9.13
CA GLU A 78 1.61 1.55 -8.91
C GLU A 78 1.98 0.35 -8.01
N LEU A 79 1.24 0.16 -6.92
CA LEU A 79 1.51 -0.91 -5.94
C LEU A 79 1.39 -2.32 -6.54
N VAL A 80 0.34 -2.58 -7.35
CA VAL A 80 0.14 -3.90 -7.98
C VAL A 80 1.07 -4.16 -9.16
N ALA A 81 1.65 -3.12 -9.75
CA ALA A 81 2.58 -3.21 -10.85
C ALA A 81 4.04 -3.46 -10.43
N LEU A 82 4.33 -3.46 -9.11
CA LEU A 82 5.66 -3.71 -8.60
C LEU A 82 6.08 -5.16 -8.81
N ASN A 83 7.31 -5.33 -9.29
CA ASN A 83 7.98 -6.61 -9.34
C ASN A 83 9.04 -6.71 -8.23
N CYS A 84 9.47 -7.92 -7.93
CA CYS A 84 10.51 -8.17 -6.92
C CYS A 84 11.82 -7.42 -7.22
N GLY A 85 12.17 -7.24 -8.49
CA GLY A 85 13.37 -6.52 -8.92
C GLY A 85 13.26 -5.00 -8.80
N ASP A 86 12.07 -4.43 -8.57
CA ASP A 86 11.89 -3.00 -8.39
C ASP A 86 12.29 -2.54 -6.98
N ILE A 87 12.55 -3.49 -6.06
CA ILE A 87 12.90 -3.19 -4.67
C ILE A 87 14.36 -3.50 -4.40
N SER A 88 15.05 -2.50 -3.86
CA SER A 88 16.38 -2.66 -3.29
C SER A 88 16.39 -2.20 -1.83
N LEU A 89 17.14 -2.92 -1.01
CA LEU A 89 17.36 -2.54 0.39
C LEU A 89 18.65 -1.74 0.45
N HIS A 90 18.52 -0.46 0.82
CA HIS A 90 19.67 0.42 1.07
C HIS A 90 20.04 0.37 2.55
N ARG A 91 21.34 0.27 2.83
CA ARG A 91 21.83 0.03 4.19
C ARG A 91 21.43 1.12 5.20
N LEU A 92 21.35 2.37 4.76
CA LEU A 92 21.07 3.53 5.61
C LEU A 92 19.62 4.00 5.50
N ASP A 93 19.04 3.94 4.29
CA ASP A 93 17.78 4.64 3.99
C ASP A 93 16.54 3.74 4.07
N GLY A 94 16.72 2.41 4.13
CA GLY A 94 15.60 1.46 4.07
C GLY A 94 15.34 0.93 2.67
N LEU A 95 14.08 0.80 2.25
CA LEU A 95 13.76 0.32 0.92
C LEU A 95 13.79 1.46 -0.10
N HIS A 96 14.45 1.22 -1.21
CA HIS A 96 14.31 2.01 -2.43
C HIS A 96 13.42 1.26 -3.41
N ILE A 97 12.29 1.85 -3.78
CA ILE A 97 11.29 1.24 -4.67
C ILE A 97 11.24 2.05 -5.95
N ARG A 98 11.63 1.40 -7.05
CA ARG A 98 11.63 1.99 -8.38
C ARG A 98 10.25 1.84 -9.02
N LEU A 99 9.62 2.96 -9.35
CA LEU A 99 8.41 3.00 -10.18
C LEU A 99 8.81 3.18 -11.64
N ARG A 100 8.56 2.15 -12.46
CA ARG A 100 8.92 2.15 -13.90
C ARG A 100 8.06 3.08 -14.73
N LYS A 101 6.77 3.21 -14.36
CA LYS A 101 5.81 4.12 -14.97
C LYS A 101 4.90 4.69 -13.89
N THR A 102 4.65 5.99 -13.94
CA THR A 102 3.63 6.64 -13.12
C THR A 102 2.62 7.35 -14.01
N LYS A 103 1.48 7.77 -13.47
CA LYS A 103 0.47 8.51 -14.23
C LYS A 103 1.03 9.81 -14.83
N THR A 104 2.05 10.37 -14.19
CA THR A 104 2.70 11.64 -14.55
C THR A 104 4.04 11.46 -15.28
N ASP A 105 4.58 10.25 -15.31
CA ASP A 105 5.80 9.88 -16.03
C ASP A 105 5.48 8.79 -17.05
N GLN A 106 4.92 9.19 -18.17
CA GLN A 106 4.60 8.29 -19.28
C GLN A 106 5.84 7.99 -20.14
N GLU A 107 6.87 8.82 -20.05
CA GLU A 107 8.15 8.65 -20.77
C GLU A 107 9.06 7.62 -20.09
N GLY A 108 8.70 7.16 -18.87
CA GLY A 108 9.42 6.08 -18.21
C GLY A 108 10.79 6.46 -17.65
N ARG A 109 11.01 7.74 -17.30
CA ARG A 109 12.24 8.20 -16.62
C ARG A 109 12.43 7.46 -15.28
N GLY A 110 11.32 6.96 -14.71
CA GLY A 110 11.29 6.25 -13.45
C GLY A 110 11.44 7.17 -12.25
N THR A 111 10.78 6.79 -11.16
CA THR A 111 10.88 7.51 -9.89
C THR A 111 11.25 6.52 -8.81
N VAL A 112 12.17 6.87 -7.91
CA VAL A 112 12.50 6.08 -6.73
C VAL A 112 11.81 6.68 -5.51
N ARG A 113 11.14 5.82 -4.74
CA ARG A 113 10.60 6.17 -3.44
C ARG A 113 11.37 5.45 -2.34
N ALA A 114 11.83 6.20 -1.37
CA ALA A 114 12.50 5.66 -0.19
C ALA A 114 11.47 5.42 0.93
N LEU A 115 11.50 4.23 1.52
CA LEU A 115 10.71 3.85 2.68
C LEU A 115 11.68 3.58 3.83
N PRO A 116 11.75 4.46 4.84
CA PRO A 116 12.78 4.38 5.86
C PRO A 116 12.57 3.20 6.81
N PHE A 117 13.63 2.85 7.51
CA PHE A 117 13.50 2.07 8.73
C PHE A 117 12.66 2.84 9.75
N THR A 118 11.88 2.14 10.54
CA THR A 118 11.13 2.73 11.65
C THR A 118 11.72 2.28 12.99
N HIS A 119 11.33 2.93 14.07
CA HIS A 119 11.80 2.56 15.40
C HIS A 119 11.28 1.18 15.83
N SER A 120 10.00 0.88 15.54
CA SER A 120 9.38 -0.41 15.84
C SER A 120 9.47 -1.37 14.65
N HIS A 121 9.89 -2.62 14.90
CA HIS A 121 9.86 -3.67 13.89
C HIS A 121 8.45 -3.93 13.34
N ALA A 122 7.43 -3.79 14.20
CA ALA A 122 6.04 -4.05 13.85
C ALA A 122 5.52 -3.11 12.75
N SER A 123 5.97 -1.84 12.76
CA SER A 123 5.59 -0.80 11.78
C SER A 123 6.60 -0.64 10.64
N CYS A 124 7.66 -1.44 10.61
CA CYS A 124 8.78 -1.26 9.69
C CYS A 124 8.48 -1.79 8.28
N PRO A 125 8.38 -0.92 7.24
CA PRO A 125 8.13 -1.37 5.87
C PRO A 125 9.21 -2.32 5.33
N PRO A 126 10.53 -2.09 5.58
CA PRO A 126 11.56 -3.06 5.26
C PRO A 126 11.37 -4.44 5.90
N CYS A 127 10.95 -4.51 7.17
CA CYS A 127 10.66 -5.79 7.82
C CYS A 127 9.46 -6.50 7.19
N ALA A 128 8.39 -5.77 6.91
CA ALA A 128 7.19 -6.32 6.29
C ALA A 128 7.50 -6.87 4.88
N TRP A 129 8.27 -6.11 4.10
CA TRP A 129 8.73 -6.56 2.80
C TRP A 129 9.58 -7.84 2.91
N LEU A 130 10.53 -7.87 3.83
CA LEU A 130 11.43 -9.03 3.96
C LEU A 130 10.68 -10.29 4.37
N ARG A 131 9.75 -10.19 5.34
CA ARG A 131 8.87 -11.31 5.75
C ARG A 131 8.09 -11.86 4.57
N TRP A 132 7.56 -10.99 3.72
CA TRP A 132 6.85 -11.40 2.51
C TRP A 132 7.80 -11.98 1.45
N ALA A 133 8.93 -11.35 1.20
CA ALA A 133 9.93 -11.83 0.24
C ALA A 133 10.48 -13.23 0.58
N GLN A 134 10.60 -13.55 1.87
CA GLN A 134 10.96 -14.91 2.32
C GLN A 134 9.92 -15.95 1.89
N VAL A 135 8.63 -15.63 2.01
CA VAL A 135 7.53 -16.52 1.55
C VAL A 135 7.57 -16.70 0.05
N VAL A 136 7.76 -15.61 -0.71
CA VAL A 136 7.88 -15.67 -2.20
C VAL A 136 9.07 -16.53 -2.60
N ALA A 137 10.23 -16.29 -2.01
CA ALA A 137 11.44 -17.06 -2.33
C ALA A 137 11.31 -18.56 -1.98
N ALA A 138 10.71 -18.87 -0.83
CA ALA A 138 10.47 -20.26 -0.45
C ALA A 138 9.50 -20.94 -1.40
N HIS A 139 8.44 -20.24 -1.83
CA HIS A 139 7.50 -20.77 -2.81
C HIS A 139 8.19 -21.02 -4.16
N ASP A 140 8.99 -20.08 -4.64
CA ASP A 140 9.69 -20.21 -5.93
C ASP A 140 10.75 -21.33 -5.92
N ALA A 141 11.35 -21.59 -4.75
CA ALA A 141 12.37 -22.63 -4.60
C ALA A 141 11.80 -24.05 -4.42
N GLY A 142 10.63 -24.21 -3.79
CA GLY A 142 10.12 -25.55 -3.47
C GLY A 142 8.62 -25.59 -3.16
N GLY A 143 7.86 -24.62 -3.65
CA GLY A 143 6.41 -24.58 -3.54
C GLY A 143 5.89 -24.60 -2.10
N ARG A 144 4.68 -25.13 -1.94
CA ARG A 144 3.99 -25.22 -0.65
C ARG A 144 4.82 -25.88 0.47
N PRO A 145 5.52 -27.01 0.26
CA PRO A 145 6.30 -27.64 1.33
C PRO A 145 7.39 -26.72 1.88
N ALA A 146 8.07 -25.96 1.00
CA ALA A 146 9.11 -25.02 1.41
C ALA A 146 8.55 -23.85 2.21
N VAL A 147 7.38 -23.32 1.82
CA VAL A 147 6.67 -22.27 2.58
C VAL A 147 6.30 -22.76 3.97
N ILE A 148 5.69 -23.95 4.08
CA ILE A 148 5.31 -24.52 5.39
C ILE A 148 6.56 -24.71 6.27
N ARG A 149 7.67 -25.21 5.71
CA ARG A 149 8.92 -25.37 6.45
C ARG A 149 9.44 -24.03 6.95
N LEU A 150 9.50 -23.02 6.08
CA LEU A 150 9.90 -21.66 6.44
C LEU A 150 9.10 -21.14 7.65
N LEU A 151 7.76 -21.23 7.57
CA LEU A 151 6.89 -20.68 8.61
C LEU A 151 6.98 -21.43 9.95
N ARG A 152 7.21 -22.76 9.90
CA ARG A 152 7.39 -23.58 11.12
C ARG A 152 8.74 -23.38 11.80
N THR A 153 9.78 -23.01 11.05
CA THR A 153 11.13 -22.79 11.59
C THR A 153 11.48 -21.33 11.79
N ALA A 154 10.57 -20.41 11.42
CA ALA A 154 10.79 -18.99 11.59
C ALA A 154 10.80 -18.64 13.10
N GLU A 155 11.80 -17.88 13.50
CA GLU A 155 11.82 -17.25 14.82
C GLU A 155 10.63 -16.30 14.99
N PRO A 156 10.13 -16.13 16.24
CA PRO A 156 9.09 -15.15 16.55
C PRO A 156 9.48 -13.76 16.05
N PHE A 157 8.52 -13.05 15.44
CA PHE A 157 8.77 -11.70 14.94
C PHE A 157 8.76 -10.69 16.09
N ALA A 158 9.82 -10.69 16.89
CA ALA A 158 9.98 -9.84 18.08
C ALA A 158 11.01 -8.71 17.90
N ALA A 159 11.74 -8.68 16.77
CA ALA A 159 12.78 -7.71 16.51
C ALA A 159 12.87 -7.37 15.02
N HIS A 160 13.69 -6.36 14.70
CA HIS A 160 13.96 -6.00 13.30
C HIS A 160 14.72 -7.13 12.58
N ILE A 161 14.17 -7.59 11.46
CA ILE A 161 14.82 -8.54 10.57
C ILE A 161 15.36 -7.89 9.29
N CYS A 162 15.03 -6.63 9.05
CA CYS A 162 15.32 -5.92 7.80
C CYS A 162 16.81 -5.70 7.50
N ARG A 163 17.68 -5.94 8.47
CA ARG A 163 19.15 -5.92 8.28
C ARG A 163 19.74 -7.30 7.98
N GLY A 164 18.89 -8.33 7.95
CA GLY A 164 19.29 -9.69 7.64
C GLY A 164 19.48 -9.96 6.15
N THR A 165 19.75 -11.21 5.84
CA THR A 165 19.99 -11.65 4.46
C THR A 165 18.75 -11.50 3.59
N ARG A 166 18.91 -10.84 2.44
CA ARG A 166 17.83 -10.71 1.45
C ARG A 166 17.60 -12.07 0.77
N PRO A 167 16.36 -12.59 0.73
CA PRO A 167 16.05 -13.80 -0.01
C PRO A 167 16.17 -13.56 -1.53
N ARG A 168 16.57 -14.59 -2.25
CA ARG A 168 16.63 -14.56 -3.71
C ARG A 168 15.23 -14.72 -4.28
N THR A 169 14.77 -13.72 -5.03
CA THR A 169 13.49 -13.72 -5.74
C THR A 169 13.71 -13.46 -7.22
N THR A 170 12.84 -13.95 -8.08
CA THR A 170 12.87 -13.68 -9.51
C THR A 170 12.53 -12.22 -9.78
N SER A 171 13.46 -11.46 -10.37
CA SER A 171 13.32 -9.99 -10.55
C SER A 171 12.05 -9.59 -11.30
N GLY A 172 11.64 -10.32 -12.34
CA GLY A 172 10.43 -10.04 -13.12
C GLY A 172 9.14 -10.54 -12.48
N ALA A 173 9.21 -11.32 -11.39
CA ALA A 173 8.03 -11.83 -10.73
C ALA A 173 7.27 -10.72 -9.97
N PRO A 174 5.92 -10.77 -9.93
CA PRO A 174 5.14 -9.80 -9.20
C PRO A 174 5.52 -9.77 -7.72
N LEU A 175 5.66 -8.56 -7.15
CA LEU A 175 5.92 -8.40 -5.72
C LEU A 175 4.75 -8.91 -4.89
N LEU A 176 3.55 -8.41 -5.16
CA LEU A 176 2.33 -8.81 -4.46
C LEU A 176 1.58 -9.83 -5.31
N ARG A 177 1.72 -11.09 -4.93
CA ARG A 177 1.08 -12.20 -5.65
C ARG A 177 -0.33 -12.48 -5.11
N SER A 178 -1.17 -12.99 -5.99
CA SER A 178 -2.45 -13.58 -5.60
C SER A 178 -2.23 -14.84 -4.78
N ILE A 179 -3.10 -15.09 -3.80
CA ILE A 179 -3.07 -16.27 -2.94
C ILE A 179 -4.41 -16.99 -3.11
N ARG A 180 -4.36 -18.29 -3.39
CA ARG A 180 -5.52 -19.17 -3.49
C ARG A 180 -6.10 -19.44 -2.09
N LYS A 181 -7.35 -19.89 -2.01
CA LYS A 181 -8.02 -20.20 -0.72
C LYS A 181 -7.25 -21.22 0.14
N ASN A 182 -6.47 -22.09 -0.48
CA ASN A 182 -5.63 -23.08 0.20
C ASN A 182 -4.25 -22.54 0.63
N GLY A 183 -4.01 -21.24 0.58
CA GLY A 183 -2.76 -20.60 0.97
C GLY A 183 -1.63 -20.63 -0.06
N ASN A 184 -1.81 -21.32 -1.20
CA ASN A 184 -0.80 -21.37 -2.24
C ASN A 184 -0.70 -20.05 -3.00
N LEU A 185 0.53 -19.61 -3.26
CA LEU A 185 0.78 -18.44 -4.11
C LEU A 185 0.45 -18.77 -5.57
N SER A 186 0.01 -17.75 -6.30
CA SER A 186 -0.09 -17.76 -7.75
C SER A 186 1.07 -16.97 -8.35
N ASP A 187 1.44 -17.25 -9.59
CA ASP A 187 2.44 -16.46 -10.32
C ASP A 187 1.89 -15.12 -10.83
N THR A 188 0.59 -14.89 -10.64
CA THR A 188 -0.08 -13.65 -11.07
C THR A 188 -0.03 -12.57 -10.01
N ALA A 189 0.09 -11.33 -10.46
CA ALA A 189 -0.01 -10.16 -9.59
C ALA A 189 -1.38 -10.08 -8.92
N LEU A 190 -1.41 -9.49 -7.73
CA LEU A 190 -2.63 -9.12 -7.06
C LEU A 190 -3.39 -8.07 -7.90
N SER A 191 -4.67 -8.28 -8.17
CA SER A 191 -5.46 -7.30 -8.90
C SER A 191 -5.79 -6.07 -8.05
N GLY A 192 -6.07 -4.95 -8.71
CA GLY A 192 -6.52 -3.75 -8.00
C GLY A 192 -7.81 -3.96 -7.20
N ALA A 193 -8.73 -4.82 -7.66
CA ALA A 193 -9.92 -5.19 -6.91
C ALA A 193 -9.56 -5.99 -5.66
N ALA A 194 -8.61 -6.92 -5.77
CA ALA A 194 -8.13 -7.71 -4.64
C ALA A 194 -7.40 -6.87 -3.57
N VAL A 195 -6.74 -5.76 -3.96
CA VAL A 195 -6.21 -4.78 -2.99
C VAL A 195 -7.32 -4.18 -2.14
N HIS A 196 -8.41 -3.72 -2.76
CA HIS A 196 -9.57 -3.21 -2.02
C HIS A 196 -10.16 -4.27 -1.09
N ALA A 197 -10.34 -5.49 -1.60
CA ALA A 197 -10.89 -6.60 -0.82
C ALA A 197 -9.98 -6.96 0.37
N ALA A 198 -8.66 -6.96 0.19
CA ALA A 198 -7.71 -7.21 1.27
C ALA A 198 -7.78 -6.15 2.37
N ILE A 199 -7.77 -4.86 2.02
CA ILE A 199 -7.86 -3.76 2.98
C ILE A 199 -9.17 -3.85 3.77
N ARG A 200 -10.30 -4.00 3.09
CA ARG A 200 -11.62 -4.09 3.72
C ARG A 200 -11.74 -5.30 4.65
N ARG A 201 -11.30 -6.47 4.20
CA ARG A 201 -11.30 -7.67 5.03
C ARG A 201 -10.48 -7.48 6.29
N ARG A 202 -9.28 -6.91 6.19
CA ARG A 202 -8.40 -6.67 7.34
C ARG A 202 -8.97 -5.63 8.29
N ALA A 203 -9.57 -4.56 7.80
CA ALA A 203 -10.25 -3.57 8.63
C ALA A 203 -11.47 -4.16 9.35
N ALA A 204 -12.29 -4.94 8.64
CA ALA A 204 -13.44 -5.63 9.26
C ALA A 204 -12.98 -6.59 10.37
N HIS A 205 -11.91 -7.37 10.16
CA HIS A 205 -11.34 -8.25 11.18
C HIS A 205 -10.77 -7.47 12.38
N ALA A 206 -10.30 -6.24 12.17
CA ALA A 206 -9.85 -5.36 13.24
C ALA A 206 -11.00 -4.65 13.98
N GLY A 207 -12.26 -4.94 13.63
CA GLY A 207 -13.43 -4.41 14.31
C GLY A 207 -13.89 -3.03 13.84
N TYR A 208 -13.44 -2.59 12.67
CA TYR A 208 -13.92 -1.31 12.10
C TYR A 208 -15.38 -1.41 11.69
N ASP A 209 -16.11 -0.31 11.89
CA ASP A 209 -17.50 -0.17 11.49
C ASP A 209 -17.72 -0.53 10.01
N PRO A 210 -18.77 -1.33 9.69
CA PRO A 210 -19.07 -1.73 8.31
C PRO A 210 -19.22 -0.57 7.33
N GLU A 211 -19.77 0.57 7.74
CA GLU A 211 -19.91 1.75 6.89
C GLU A 211 -18.54 2.34 6.55
N ILE A 212 -17.65 2.42 7.53
CA ILE A 212 -16.26 2.84 7.31
C ILE A 212 -15.55 1.85 6.39
N VAL A 213 -15.70 0.56 6.62
CA VAL A 213 -15.09 -0.50 5.80
C VAL A 213 -15.46 -0.37 4.33
N THR A 214 -16.72 -0.04 4.00
CA THR A 214 -17.14 0.17 2.60
C THR A 214 -16.43 1.32 1.92
N GLN A 215 -16.00 2.33 2.67
CA GLN A 215 -15.28 3.51 2.17
C GLN A 215 -13.77 3.25 2.01
N LEU A 216 -13.23 2.17 2.58
CA LEU A 216 -11.81 1.86 2.50
C LEU A 216 -11.39 1.27 1.15
N GLY A 217 -10.12 1.46 0.82
CA GLY A 217 -9.51 0.90 -0.38
C GLY A 217 -8.07 1.37 -0.57
N GLY A 218 -7.47 1.03 -1.72
CA GLY A 218 -6.08 1.39 -1.99
C GLY A 218 -5.79 2.90 -1.96
N HIS A 219 -6.79 3.75 -2.19
CA HIS A 219 -6.61 5.19 -2.05
C HIS A 219 -6.55 5.63 -0.58
N SER A 220 -7.16 4.88 0.34
CA SER A 220 -7.15 5.18 1.78
C SER A 220 -5.73 5.15 2.38
N LEU A 221 -4.85 4.28 1.87
CA LEU A 221 -3.44 4.22 2.29
C LEU A 221 -2.70 5.52 1.93
N ARG A 222 -2.86 5.98 0.68
CA ARG A 222 -2.22 7.21 0.20
C ARG A 222 -2.82 8.45 0.86
N ALA A 223 -4.14 8.52 1.02
CA ALA A 223 -4.81 9.61 1.72
C ALA A 223 -4.37 9.66 3.19
N GLY A 224 -4.27 8.49 3.83
CA GLY A 224 -3.79 8.35 5.20
C GLY A 224 -2.36 8.85 5.37
N PHE A 225 -1.46 8.46 4.46
CA PHE A 225 -0.08 8.98 4.47
C PHE A 225 -0.05 10.51 4.38
N VAL A 226 -0.78 11.10 3.42
CA VAL A 226 -0.83 12.56 3.26
C VAL A 226 -1.36 13.24 4.52
N THR A 227 -2.47 12.75 5.07
CA THR A 227 -3.06 13.30 6.29
C THR A 227 -2.12 13.18 7.48
N GLN A 228 -1.49 12.02 7.65
CA GLN A 228 -0.53 11.79 8.74
C GLN A 228 0.71 12.67 8.61
N ALA A 229 1.22 12.82 7.39
CA ALA A 229 2.40 13.66 7.14
C ALA A 229 2.12 15.14 7.46
N PHE A 230 0.94 15.66 7.08
CA PHE A 230 0.51 17.00 7.48
C PHE A 230 0.38 17.15 9.00
N ARG A 231 -0.24 16.18 9.68
CA ARG A 231 -0.35 16.18 11.15
C ARG A 231 1.02 16.19 11.85
N ASN A 232 2.00 15.56 11.22
CA ASN A 232 3.40 15.52 11.72
C ASN A 232 4.21 16.76 11.29
N GLY A 233 3.61 17.78 10.67
CA GLY A 233 4.27 19.02 10.28
C GLY A 233 5.14 18.93 9.02
N ALA A 234 4.98 17.88 8.21
CA ALA A 234 5.72 17.78 6.96
C ALA A 234 5.29 18.86 5.96
N SER A 235 6.26 19.48 5.28
CA SER A 235 5.95 20.49 4.27
C SER A 235 5.20 19.90 3.08
N ALA A 236 4.34 20.70 2.45
CA ALA A 236 3.61 20.29 1.24
C ALA A 236 4.56 19.78 0.15
N HIS A 237 5.73 20.41 -0.02
CA HIS A 237 6.75 19.99 -0.98
C HIS A 237 7.28 18.58 -0.70
N ALA A 238 7.58 18.25 0.56
CA ALA A 238 8.03 16.92 0.96
C ALA A 238 6.94 15.86 0.69
N ILE A 239 5.68 16.19 1.00
CA ILE A 239 4.53 15.31 0.74
C ILE A 239 4.34 15.11 -0.78
N MET A 240 4.44 16.17 -1.57
CA MET A 240 4.32 16.11 -3.03
C MET A 240 5.42 15.24 -3.64
N ARG A 241 6.65 15.37 -3.17
CA ARG A 241 7.77 14.54 -3.61
C ARG A 241 7.54 13.06 -3.35
N GLN A 242 7.07 12.69 -2.14
CA GLN A 242 6.78 11.29 -1.78
C GLN A 242 5.56 10.76 -2.54
N THR A 243 4.56 11.58 -2.79
CA THR A 243 3.37 11.18 -3.51
C THR A 243 3.52 11.21 -5.04
N GLY A 244 4.57 11.85 -5.57
CA GLY A 244 4.79 12.03 -7.00
C GLY A 244 3.75 12.97 -7.64
N HIS A 245 3.39 14.05 -6.92
CA HIS A 245 2.69 15.18 -7.50
C HIS A 245 3.72 16.20 -7.98
N TYR A 246 3.53 16.78 -9.15
CA TYR A 246 4.33 17.90 -9.65
C TYR A 246 3.68 19.23 -9.30
N ALA A 247 4.45 20.31 -9.28
CA ALA A 247 4.05 21.65 -8.86
C ALA A 247 2.90 22.30 -9.68
N GLY A 248 2.33 21.64 -10.68
CA GLY A 248 1.18 22.08 -11.46
C GLY A 248 -0.13 21.36 -11.14
N ASP A 249 -0.12 20.28 -10.36
CA ASP A 249 -1.34 19.60 -9.93
C ASP A 249 -1.82 20.20 -8.59
N PRO A 250 -3.01 20.81 -8.51
CA PRO A 250 -3.52 21.25 -7.23
C PRO A 250 -3.68 20.02 -6.33
N VAL A 251 -2.85 19.93 -5.29
CA VAL A 251 -3.08 18.99 -4.19
C VAL A 251 -4.41 19.39 -3.57
N LYS A 252 -5.48 18.71 -3.93
CA LYS A 252 -6.75 18.82 -3.23
C LYS A 252 -6.55 18.20 -1.86
N VAL A 253 -6.02 18.97 -0.94
CA VAL A 253 -6.09 18.71 0.49
C VAL A 253 -7.54 18.95 0.84
N SER A 254 -8.34 17.90 0.94
CA SER A 254 -9.61 17.98 1.64
C SER A 254 -9.30 18.02 3.14
N CYS A 255 -8.82 19.16 3.61
CA CYS A 255 -8.92 19.50 5.00
C CYS A 255 -10.42 19.65 5.29
N GLN A 256 -11.07 18.60 5.76
CA GLN A 256 -12.22 18.79 6.62
C GLN A 256 -11.64 19.29 7.94
N GLU A 257 -11.79 20.59 8.19
CA GLU A 257 -11.79 21.14 9.52
C GLU A 257 -12.90 20.42 10.29
N ALA A 258 -12.54 19.36 10.98
CA ALA A 258 -13.36 18.84 12.05
C ALA A 258 -13.11 19.76 13.23
N ASP A 259 -14.10 20.63 13.48
CA ASP A 259 -14.23 21.43 14.68
C ASP A 259 -14.17 20.49 15.90
N TRP A 260 -13.04 20.51 16.60
CA TRP A 260 -12.86 19.80 17.88
C TRP A 260 -12.78 20.85 18.99
N SER A 261 -13.85 21.61 19.16
CA SER A 261 -14.11 22.35 20.37
C SER A 261 -15.22 21.63 21.15
N SER A 262 -14.82 20.71 22.02
CA SER A 262 -15.49 20.32 23.29
C SER A 262 -14.63 19.34 24.04
#